data_7aee8fec6b5ff6fd3f42befe4cc98f33
#
_entry.id   7aee8fec6b5ff6fd3f42befe4cc98f33
#
_cell.length_a   1.000
_cell.length_b   1.000
_cell.length_c   1.000
_cell.angle_alpha   90.00
_cell.angle_beta   90.00
_cell.angle_gamma   90.00
#
_symmetry.space_group_name_H-M   'P 1'
#
loop_
_entity.id
_entity.type
_entity.pdbx_description
1 polymer ?
#
loop_
_entity_poly.entity_id
_entity_poly.type
_entity_poly.pdbx_seq_one_letter_code
_entity_poly.pdbx_strand_id
1 'polypeptide(L)'
;MYIDLILRNMSRFADMLFTYKLPSDMEDHIMIGHRVSLPFGRSNKPIEAFVVAKRKSLGPDDIEADKIKEIFEILDVEPMLSQENIRLIMWIRNRYMCTYMDALNLFYPKGCRLEAKKVEEDGQVIWTYKDKKNEKKIRLLSLKYDLDQLDQIISEKKYRLGPKQEDIIRFLSLNESVEARSLIEILEISNQTIKSLIDKDLISVKELDYYRRSEAKFTSPVKKIDLNRDQVQIVDKIKKGFSLDKKNPFLLH
;
A
#
# COMPACT_ATOMS: atom_id res chain seq x y z
N MET A 1 -27.92 14.35 -2.58
CA MET A 1 -27.21 14.42 -1.28
C MET A 1 -25.82 15.02 -1.48
N TYR A 2 -25.19 15.56 -0.42
CA TYR A 2 -23.83 16.12 -0.45
C TYR A 2 -22.94 15.42 0.54
N ILE A 3 -21.63 15.38 0.27
CA ILE A 3 -20.62 14.77 1.13
C ILE A 3 -19.46 15.73 1.32
N ASP A 4 -18.93 15.75 2.54
CA ASP A 4 -17.70 16.48 2.85
C ASP A 4 -16.52 15.52 2.86
N LEU A 5 -15.44 15.97 2.28
CA LEU A 5 -14.30 15.13 1.93
C LEU A 5 -12.98 15.73 2.37
N ILE A 6 -12.08 14.88 2.83
CA ILE A 6 -10.64 15.19 2.91
C ILE A 6 -10.01 14.73 1.60
N LEU A 7 -9.51 15.68 0.81
CA LEU A 7 -8.81 15.40 -0.43
C LEU A 7 -7.36 15.01 -0.17
N ARG A 8 -6.90 14.02 -0.91
CA ARG A 8 -5.51 13.60 -0.83
C ARG A 8 -4.59 14.53 -1.64
N ASN A 9 -3.35 14.67 -1.19
CA ASN A 9 -2.29 15.44 -1.85
C ASN A 9 -2.54 16.94 -1.98
N MET A 10 -3.35 17.51 -1.09
CA MET A 10 -3.53 18.97 -1.05
C MET A 10 -2.33 19.66 -0.39
N SER A 11 -2.03 20.86 -0.87
CA SER A 11 -1.05 21.73 -0.23
C SER A 11 -1.59 22.23 1.13
N ARG A 12 -0.69 22.64 2.03
CA ARG A 12 -1.08 23.21 3.33
C ARG A 12 -2.00 24.41 3.20
N PHE A 13 -1.92 25.14 2.10
CA PHE A 13 -2.79 26.31 1.84
C PHE A 13 -4.23 25.92 1.49
N ALA A 14 -4.48 24.68 1.12
CA ALA A 14 -5.81 24.16 0.80
C ALA A 14 -6.27 23.11 1.83
N ASP A 15 -5.86 23.29 3.11
CA ASP A 15 -6.26 22.41 4.22
C ASP A 15 -7.68 22.72 4.68
N MET A 16 -8.65 22.27 3.90
CA MET A 16 -10.09 22.45 4.15
C MET A 16 -10.85 21.18 3.74
N LEU A 17 -12.07 21.06 4.20
CA LEU A 17 -13.01 20.07 3.70
C LEU A 17 -13.61 20.55 2.37
N PHE A 18 -13.76 19.63 1.44
CA PHE A 18 -14.35 19.91 0.15
C PHE A 18 -15.72 19.25 0.04
N THR A 19 -16.71 19.98 -0.42
CA THR A 19 -18.06 19.46 -0.61
C THR A 19 -18.26 19.04 -2.06
N TYR A 20 -18.77 17.82 -2.23
CA TYR A 20 -19.14 17.26 -3.53
C TYR A 20 -20.56 16.75 -3.48
N LYS A 21 -21.19 16.69 -4.67
CA LYS A 21 -22.51 16.11 -4.83
C LYS A 21 -22.36 14.59 -4.96
N LEU A 22 -23.28 13.88 -4.33
CA LEU A 22 -23.36 12.44 -4.38
C LEU A 22 -24.40 12.03 -5.40
N PRO A 23 -24.04 11.22 -6.44
CA PRO A 23 -24.99 10.63 -7.36
C PRO A 23 -26.03 9.78 -6.61
N SER A 24 -27.28 9.80 -7.11
CA SER A 24 -28.40 9.14 -6.42
C SER A 24 -28.25 7.61 -6.31
N ASP A 25 -27.61 7.00 -7.28
CA ASP A 25 -27.31 5.56 -7.33
C ASP A 25 -26.25 5.12 -6.30
N MET A 26 -25.49 6.07 -5.74
CA MET A 26 -24.46 5.80 -4.71
C MET A 26 -24.92 6.13 -3.29
N GLU A 27 -26.11 6.74 -3.11
CA GLU A 27 -26.55 7.25 -1.81
C GLU A 27 -26.69 6.17 -0.73
N ASP A 28 -27.14 4.97 -1.12
CA ASP A 28 -27.37 3.85 -0.21
C ASP A 28 -26.08 3.06 0.11
N HIS A 29 -25.06 3.19 -0.73
CA HIS A 29 -23.83 2.43 -0.62
C HIS A 29 -22.70 3.20 0.08
N ILE A 30 -22.76 4.52 0.09
CA ILE A 30 -21.70 5.33 0.67
C ILE A 30 -21.84 5.48 2.17
N MET A 31 -20.75 5.30 2.90
CA MET A 31 -20.65 5.50 4.34
C MET A 31 -19.49 6.44 4.67
N ILE A 32 -19.53 7.05 5.86
CA ILE A 32 -18.40 7.81 6.41
C ILE A 32 -17.20 6.87 6.52
N GLY A 33 -16.03 7.34 6.04
CA GLY A 33 -14.80 6.58 6.02
C GLY A 33 -14.51 5.85 4.70
N HIS A 34 -15.45 5.81 3.74
CA HIS A 34 -15.16 5.32 2.39
C HIS A 34 -14.18 6.23 1.67
N ARG A 35 -13.37 5.61 0.80
CA ARG A 35 -12.62 6.33 -0.21
C ARG A 35 -13.47 6.51 -1.46
N VAL A 36 -13.33 7.66 -2.07
CA VAL A 36 -14.01 7.98 -3.31
C VAL A 36 -13.02 8.58 -4.31
N SER A 37 -13.33 8.42 -5.57
CA SER A 37 -12.68 9.11 -6.68
C SER A 37 -13.52 10.30 -7.09
N LEU A 38 -12.87 11.43 -7.34
CA LEU A 38 -13.56 12.65 -7.73
C LEU A 38 -12.74 13.51 -8.68
N PRO A 39 -13.41 14.33 -9.53
CA PRO A 39 -12.75 15.26 -10.44
C PRO A 39 -12.20 16.48 -9.67
N PHE A 40 -10.90 16.76 -9.79
CA PHE A 40 -10.29 17.91 -9.14
C PHE A 40 -9.63 18.86 -10.14
N GLY A 41 -9.70 20.16 -9.84
CA GLY A 41 -9.10 21.23 -10.65
C GLY A 41 -9.81 21.43 -11.99
N ARG A 42 -9.16 22.19 -12.89
CA ARG A 42 -9.71 22.50 -14.23
C ARG A 42 -9.66 21.30 -15.19
N SER A 43 -8.69 20.42 -15.01
CA SER A 43 -8.50 19.23 -15.88
C SER A 43 -9.38 18.04 -15.47
N ASN A 44 -10.18 18.15 -14.40
CA ASN A 44 -10.98 17.05 -13.85
C ASN A 44 -10.20 15.76 -13.63
N LYS A 45 -8.89 15.89 -13.30
CA LYS A 45 -8.07 14.73 -12.99
C LYS A 45 -8.64 14.02 -11.77
N PRO A 46 -8.86 12.70 -11.84
CA PRO A 46 -9.36 11.97 -10.70
C PRO A 46 -8.34 11.95 -9.56
N ILE A 47 -8.83 12.26 -8.38
CA ILE A 47 -8.06 12.16 -7.14
C ILE A 47 -8.84 11.37 -6.09
N GLU A 48 -8.11 10.74 -5.19
CA GLU A 48 -8.63 10.00 -4.05
C GLU A 48 -9.01 10.95 -2.92
N ALA A 49 -10.15 10.73 -2.29
CA ALA A 49 -10.62 11.47 -1.13
C ALA A 49 -11.34 10.55 -0.14
N PHE A 50 -11.49 11.02 1.11
CA PHE A 50 -12.14 10.29 2.20
C PHE A 50 -13.41 10.99 2.66
N VAL A 51 -14.51 10.25 2.74
CA VAL A 51 -15.80 10.75 3.21
C VAL A 51 -15.76 10.97 4.71
N VAL A 52 -16.01 12.20 5.15
CA VAL A 52 -16.02 12.56 6.57
C VAL A 52 -17.38 12.97 7.09
N ALA A 53 -18.27 13.43 6.22
CA ALA A 53 -19.65 13.73 6.57
C ALA A 53 -20.61 13.54 5.38
N LYS A 54 -21.91 13.33 5.68
CA LYS A 54 -23.01 13.30 4.71
C LYS A 54 -23.98 14.41 5.07
N ARG A 55 -24.43 15.18 4.10
CA ARG A 55 -25.38 16.30 4.30
C ARG A 55 -26.52 16.23 3.29
N LYS A 56 -27.75 16.54 3.74
CA LYS A 56 -28.93 16.58 2.87
C LYS A 56 -29.04 17.91 2.10
N SER A 57 -28.52 18.99 2.67
CA SER A 57 -28.59 20.35 2.12
C SER A 57 -27.25 21.06 2.29
N LEU A 58 -27.04 22.08 1.49
CA LEU A 58 -25.93 23.01 1.62
C LEU A 58 -26.20 24.03 2.70
N GLY A 59 -25.14 24.50 3.36
CA GLY A 59 -25.17 25.61 4.28
C GLY A 59 -25.03 26.98 3.57
N PRO A 60 -25.19 28.09 4.27
CA PRO A 60 -25.10 29.44 3.73
C PRO A 60 -23.70 29.81 3.20
N ASP A 61 -22.66 29.17 3.75
CA ASP A 61 -21.25 29.42 3.39
C ASP A 61 -20.74 28.46 2.31
N ASP A 62 -21.58 27.53 1.83
CA ASP A 62 -21.20 26.59 0.78
C ASP A 62 -21.23 27.28 -0.60
N ILE A 63 -20.51 26.68 -1.55
CA ILE A 63 -20.54 27.06 -2.96
C ILE A 63 -21.93 26.79 -3.53
N GLU A 64 -22.37 27.59 -4.49
CA GLU A 64 -23.65 27.41 -5.21
C GLU A 64 -23.76 25.98 -5.76
N ALA A 65 -24.93 25.38 -5.63
CA ALA A 65 -25.17 23.94 -5.92
C ALA A 65 -24.82 23.53 -7.35
N ASP A 66 -24.95 24.44 -8.33
CA ASP A 66 -24.63 24.23 -9.74
C ASP A 66 -23.13 24.21 -10.02
N LYS A 67 -22.31 24.74 -9.13
CA LYS A 67 -20.84 24.72 -9.22
C LYS A 67 -20.21 23.53 -8.51
N ILE A 68 -21.00 22.78 -7.73
CA ILE A 68 -20.51 21.60 -7.01
C ILE A 68 -20.46 20.40 -7.94
N LYS A 69 -19.27 19.83 -8.10
CA LYS A 69 -19.05 18.63 -8.92
C LYS A 69 -19.55 17.38 -8.22
N GLU A 70 -19.85 16.36 -9.01
CA GLU A 70 -20.18 15.02 -8.53
C GLU A 70 -18.91 14.18 -8.39
N ILE A 71 -18.93 13.19 -7.47
CA ILE A 71 -17.90 12.17 -7.39
C ILE A 71 -18.01 11.20 -8.58
N PHE A 72 -16.92 10.52 -8.92
CA PHE A 72 -16.93 9.53 -9.98
C PHE A 72 -17.40 8.16 -9.49
N GLU A 73 -16.82 7.67 -8.39
CA GLU A 73 -17.06 6.32 -7.88
C GLU A 73 -16.65 6.15 -6.42
N ILE A 74 -17.17 5.10 -5.79
CA ILE A 74 -16.73 4.61 -4.47
C ILE A 74 -15.63 3.58 -4.73
N LEU A 75 -14.46 3.73 -4.08
CA LEU A 75 -13.28 2.91 -4.35
C LEU A 75 -13.21 1.64 -3.49
N ASP A 76 -13.98 1.57 -2.42
CA ASP A 76 -13.96 0.46 -1.46
C ASP A 76 -15.35 -0.14 -1.31
N VAL A 77 -15.40 -1.45 -1.05
CA VAL A 77 -16.65 -2.15 -0.70
C VAL A 77 -17.05 -1.80 0.74
N GLU A 78 -16.07 -1.73 1.64
CA GLU A 78 -16.26 -1.39 3.06
C GLU A 78 -15.47 -0.12 3.39
N PRO A 79 -15.93 0.70 4.36
CA PRO A 79 -15.22 1.90 4.76
C PRO A 79 -13.80 1.60 5.23
N MET A 80 -12.80 2.25 4.66
CA MET A 80 -11.40 2.13 5.07
C MET A 80 -11.16 2.66 6.48
N LEU A 81 -11.95 3.65 6.92
CA LEU A 81 -11.86 4.29 8.22
C LEU A 81 -13.17 4.18 8.97
N SER A 82 -13.13 3.85 10.26
CA SER A 82 -14.31 3.88 11.10
C SER A 82 -14.74 5.32 11.43
N GLN A 83 -15.98 5.48 11.92
CA GLN A 83 -16.46 6.79 12.37
C GLN A 83 -15.61 7.34 13.54
N GLU A 84 -15.13 6.45 14.43
CA GLU A 84 -14.24 6.82 15.52
C GLU A 84 -12.91 7.36 14.98
N ASN A 85 -12.35 6.73 13.94
CA ASN A 85 -11.13 7.19 13.30
C ASN A 85 -11.33 8.59 12.70
N ILE A 86 -12.45 8.84 12.04
CA ILE A 86 -12.77 10.17 11.49
C ILE A 86 -12.89 11.21 12.61
N ARG A 87 -13.60 10.90 13.70
CA ARG A 87 -13.69 11.81 14.88
C ARG A 87 -12.31 12.12 15.47
N LEU A 88 -11.45 11.09 15.55
CA LEU A 88 -10.10 11.27 16.08
C LEU A 88 -9.22 12.07 15.13
N ILE A 89 -9.33 11.91 13.82
CA ILE A 89 -8.66 12.75 12.81
C ILE A 89 -9.03 14.22 13.00
N MET A 90 -10.33 14.52 13.13
CA MET A 90 -10.81 15.89 13.38
C MET A 90 -10.28 16.46 14.69
N TRP A 91 -10.28 15.67 15.77
CA TRP A 91 -9.75 16.07 17.06
C TRP A 91 -8.24 16.33 17.01
N ILE A 92 -7.45 15.43 16.39
CA ILE A 92 -6.00 15.58 16.24
C ILE A 92 -5.67 16.88 15.49
N ARG A 93 -6.34 17.10 14.34
CA ARG A 93 -6.14 18.32 13.55
C ARG A 93 -6.37 19.57 14.40
N ASN A 94 -7.48 19.63 15.13
CA ASN A 94 -7.82 20.80 15.94
C ASN A 94 -6.89 20.97 17.16
N ARG A 95 -6.46 19.85 17.75
CA ARG A 95 -5.62 19.87 18.96
C ARG A 95 -4.17 20.23 18.68
N TYR A 96 -3.62 19.74 17.55
CA TYR A 96 -2.21 19.86 17.22
C TYR A 96 -1.92 20.79 16.04
N MET A 97 -2.92 21.50 15.54
CA MET A 97 -2.81 22.45 14.42
C MET A 97 -2.08 21.86 13.19
N CYS A 98 -2.23 20.55 12.97
CA CYS A 98 -1.72 19.86 11.79
C CYS A 98 -2.77 19.88 10.66
N THR A 99 -2.39 19.49 9.45
CA THR A 99 -3.34 19.38 8.34
C THR A 99 -4.24 18.16 8.49
N TYR A 100 -5.40 18.17 7.81
CA TYR A 100 -6.26 16.97 7.71
C TYR A 100 -5.49 15.76 7.19
N MET A 101 -4.60 15.98 6.21
CA MET A 101 -3.76 14.90 5.66
C MET A 101 -2.72 14.39 6.65
N ASP A 102 -2.13 15.26 7.48
CA ASP A 102 -1.19 14.81 8.52
C ASP A 102 -1.90 13.90 9.52
N ALA A 103 -3.09 14.32 9.99
CA ALA A 103 -3.90 13.52 10.90
C ALA A 103 -4.38 12.20 10.24
N LEU A 104 -4.87 12.26 9.00
CA LEU A 104 -5.34 11.09 8.25
C LEU A 104 -4.24 10.06 8.01
N ASN A 105 -3.01 10.50 7.74
CA ASN A 105 -1.87 9.60 7.50
C ASN A 105 -1.49 8.74 8.73
N LEU A 106 -1.96 9.06 9.93
CA LEU A 106 -1.78 8.22 11.12
C LEU A 106 -2.64 6.95 11.05
N PHE A 107 -3.78 7.02 10.36
CA PHE A 107 -4.75 5.92 10.23
C PHE A 107 -4.67 5.22 8.87
N TYR A 108 -4.08 5.88 7.89
CA TYR A 108 -4.02 5.42 6.50
C TYR A 108 -2.58 5.09 6.09
N PRO A 109 -2.19 3.80 6.12
CA PRO A 109 -0.85 3.38 5.77
C PRO A 109 -0.47 3.76 4.34
N LYS A 110 0.79 4.17 4.13
CA LYS A 110 1.30 4.57 2.81
C LYS A 110 1.15 3.46 1.74
N GLY A 111 1.15 2.20 2.15
CA GLY A 111 1.02 1.04 1.24
C GLY A 111 -0.38 0.82 0.66
N CYS A 112 -1.42 1.40 1.28
CA CYS A 112 -2.81 1.26 0.82
C CYS A 112 -3.25 2.33 -0.18
N ARG A 113 -2.33 3.13 -0.68
CA ARG A 113 -2.62 4.26 -1.58
C ARG A 113 -2.94 3.79 -2.98
N LEU A 114 -4.03 4.31 -3.54
CA LEU A 114 -4.39 4.08 -4.93
C LEU A 114 -3.75 5.15 -5.83
N GLU A 115 -3.30 4.76 -7.00
CA GLU A 115 -2.87 5.68 -8.05
C GLU A 115 -3.77 5.53 -9.26
N ALA A 116 -4.39 6.64 -9.66
CA ALA A 116 -5.15 6.70 -10.89
C ALA A 116 -4.18 6.67 -12.08
N LYS A 117 -4.35 5.68 -12.95
CA LYS A 117 -3.62 5.57 -14.23
C LYS A 117 -4.60 5.71 -15.38
N LYS A 118 -4.18 6.48 -16.36
CA LYS A 118 -4.89 6.62 -17.62
C LYS A 118 -4.60 5.38 -18.47
N VAL A 119 -5.64 4.67 -18.85
CA VAL A 119 -5.57 3.54 -19.79
C VAL A 119 -6.44 3.89 -20.97
N GLU A 120 -5.95 3.60 -22.16
CA GLU A 120 -6.71 3.78 -23.40
C GLU A 120 -7.19 2.39 -23.85
N GLU A 121 -8.51 2.18 -23.78
CA GLU A 121 -9.17 0.96 -24.24
C GLU A 121 -10.23 1.37 -25.29
N ASP A 122 -10.21 0.72 -26.43
CA ASP A 122 -11.14 0.95 -27.55
C ASP A 122 -11.29 2.42 -27.99
N GLY A 123 -10.19 3.20 -27.92
CA GLY A 123 -10.20 4.62 -28.26
C GLY A 123 -10.84 5.52 -27.20
N GLN A 124 -11.25 4.97 -26.08
CA GLN A 124 -11.74 5.73 -24.93
C GLN A 124 -10.70 5.77 -23.81
N VAL A 125 -10.64 6.91 -23.14
CA VAL A 125 -9.75 7.12 -22.01
C VAL A 125 -10.48 6.70 -20.74
N ILE A 126 -10.03 5.59 -20.16
CA ILE A 126 -10.54 5.07 -18.89
C ILE A 126 -9.49 5.32 -17.79
N TRP A 127 -9.95 5.70 -16.61
CA TRP A 127 -9.10 5.80 -15.43
C TRP A 127 -9.23 4.53 -14.60
N THR A 128 -8.11 3.82 -14.42
CA THR A 128 -8.04 2.65 -13.56
C THR A 128 -7.24 2.97 -12.29
N TYR A 129 -7.67 2.41 -11.17
CA TYR A 129 -6.99 2.57 -9.88
C TYR A 129 -6.17 1.32 -9.58
N LYS A 130 -4.89 1.52 -9.33
CA LYS A 130 -4.00 0.43 -8.90
C LYS A 130 -3.46 0.75 -7.52
N ASP A 131 -3.47 -0.25 -6.66
CA ASP A 131 -2.75 -0.16 -5.40
C ASP A 131 -1.29 0.18 -5.68
N LYS A 132 -0.78 1.21 -5.01
CA LYS A 132 0.66 1.49 -4.99
C LYS A 132 1.35 0.52 -4.03
N LYS A 133 1.02 -0.75 -4.12
CA LYS A 133 1.77 -1.77 -3.42
C LYS A 133 3.15 -1.85 -4.07
N ASN A 134 4.15 -1.25 -3.44
CA ASN A 134 5.53 -1.66 -3.61
C ASN A 134 5.67 -3.05 -2.94
N GLU A 135 5.00 -4.03 -3.49
CA GLU A 135 5.28 -5.42 -3.15
C GLU A 135 6.72 -5.64 -3.55
N LYS A 136 7.58 -5.73 -2.54
CA LYS A 136 8.94 -6.18 -2.78
C LYS A 136 8.82 -7.61 -3.24
N LYS A 137 8.97 -7.83 -4.52
CA LYS A 137 9.02 -9.16 -5.10
C LYS A 137 10.46 -9.66 -5.03
N ILE A 138 10.62 -10.87 -4.57
CA ILE A 138 11.87 -11.62 -4.73
C ILE A 138 11.83 -12.25 -6.10
N ARG A 139 12.86 -12.01 -6.89
CA ARG A 139 13.06 -12.68 -8.17
C ARG A 139 13.98 -13.88 -7.95
N LEU A 140 13.43 -15.07 -8.07
CA LEU A 140 14.20 -16.32 -8.10
C LEU A 140 14.56 -16.63 -9.54
N LEU A 141 15.83 -16.89 -9.75
CA LEU A 141 16.41 -17.28 -11.03
C LEU A 141 16.71 -18.79 -11.00
N SER A 142 16.37 -19.49 -12.05
CA SER A 142 16.73 -20.89 -12.26
C SER A 142 17.11 -21.12 -13.72
N LEU A 143 17.84 -22.17 -14.00
CA LEU A 143 18.05 -22.59 -15.37
C LEU A 143 16.71 -23.02 -15.97
N LYS A 144 16.50 -22.74 -17.24
CA LYS A 144 15.31 -23.15 -17.97
C LYS A 144 15.42 -24.56 -18.56
N TYR A 145 16.65 -25.00 -18.81
CA TYR A 145 17.00 -26.25 -19.44
C TYR A 145 18.11 -26.93 -18.65
N ASP A 146 18.24 -28.24 -18.81
CA ASP A 146 19.39 -28.99 -18.32
C ASP A 146 20.66 -28.57 -19.05
N LEU A 147 21.85 -28.89 -18.48
CA LEU A 147 23.14 -28.45 -19.02
C LEU A 147 23.36 -28.92 -20.45
N ASP A 148 23.04 -30.16 -20.75
CA ASP A 148 23.21 -30.76 -22.11
C ASP A 148 22.32 -30.03 -23.14
N GLN A 149 21.09 -29.70 -22.77
CA GLN A 149 20.16 -28.94 -23.60
C GLN A 149 20.62 -27.49 -23.79
N LEU A 150 21.19 -26.89 -22.73
CA LEU A 150 21.74 -25.52 -22.79
C LEU A 150 22.89 -25.43 -23.78
N ASP A 151 23.84 -26.37 -23.73
CA ASP A 151 24.99 -26.43 -24.64
C ASP A 151 24.53 -26.63 -26.10
N GLN A 152 23.52 -27.44 -26.33
CA GLN A 152 22.91 -27.62 -27.65
C GLN A 152 22.26 -26.32 -28.13
N ILE A 153 21.45 -25.64 -27.31
CA ILE A 153 20.76 -24.39 -27.66
C ILE A 153 21.78 -23.25 -27.91
N ILE A 154 22.85 -23.15 -27.10
CA ILE A 154 23.91 -22.17 -27.28
C ILE A 154 24.61 -22.40 -28.62
N SER A 155 24.90 -23.67 -28.98
CA SER A 155 25.55 -24.02 -30.22
C SER A 155 24.64 -23.78 -31.43
N GLU A 156 23.38 -24.19 -31.40
CA GLU A 156 22.41 -24.03 -32.49
C GLU A 156 22.10 -22.56 -32.77
N LYS A 157 21.89 -21.73 -31.72
CA LYS A 157 21.59 -20.32 -31.84
C LYS A 157 22.83 -19.46 -31.96
N LYS A 158 24.04 -20.06 -31.94
CA LYS A 158 25.36 -19.38 -32.03
C LYS A 158 25.48 -18.22 -31.01
N TYR A 159 24.97 -18.41 -29.79
CA TYR A 159 25.12 -17.44 -28.76
C TYR A 159 26.60 -17.37 -28.29
N ARG A 160 27.15 -16.16 -28.26
CA ARG A 160 28.41 -15.91 -27.56
C ARG A 160 28.09 -15.51 -26.11
N LEU A 161 28.50 -16.30 -25.16
CA LEU A 161 28.41 -16.00 -23.75
C LEU A 161 29.69 -15.27 -23.30
N GLY A 162 29.52 -14.24 -22.49
CA GLY A 162 30.65 -13.61 -21.83
C GLY A 162 31.00 -14.36 -20.52
N PRO A 163 32.21 -14.16 -19.98
CA PRO A 163 32.66 -14.87 -18.76
C PRO A 163 31.67 -14.78 -17.60
N LYS A 164 31.11 -13.61 -17.35
CA LYS A 164 30.12 -13.41 -16.28
C LYS A 164 28.77 -14.11 -16.54
N GLN A 165 28.40 -14.36 -17.78
CA GLN A 165 27.21 -15.11 -18.13
C GLN A 165 27.43 -16.63 -17.92
N GLU A 166 28.62 -17.11 -18.22
CA GLU A 166 29.05 -18.50 -17.95
C GLU A 166 29.08 -18.77 -16.44
N ASP A 167 29.60 -17.82 -15.64
CA ASP A 167 29.62 -17.92 -14.18
C ASP A 167 28.18 -18.03 -13.61
N ILE A 168 27.22 -17.28 -14.17
CA ILE A 168 25.80 -17.36 -13.77
C ILE A 168 25.24 -18.76 -14.07
N ILE A 169 25.44 -19.25 -15.28
CA ILE A 169 24.96 -20.59 -15.69
C ILE A 169 25.55 -21.67 -14.80
N ARG A 170 26.87 -21.61 -14.55
CA ARG A 170 27.55 -22.53 -13.68
C ARG A 170 27.05 -22.46 -12.23
N PHE A 171 26.78 -21.27 -11.72
CA PHE A 171 26.24 -21.10 -10.37
C PHE A 171 24.83 -21.66 -10.25
N LEU A 172 23.97 -21.41 -11.24
CA LEU A 172 22.61 -21.90 -11.28
C LEU A 172 22.52 -23.39 -11.55
N SER A 173 23.53 -24.01 -12.18
CA SER A 173 23.54 -25.49 -12.37
C SER A 173 23.78 -26.25 -11.06
N LEU A 174 24.39 -25.60 -10.08
CA LEU A 174 24.64 -26.17 -8.75
C LEU A 174 23.50 -25.89 -7.77
N ASN A 175 22.53 -25.03 -8.14
CA ASN A 175 21.46 -24.58 -7.26
C ASN A 175 20.13 -24.56 -8.03
N GLU A 176 19.10 -25.19 -7.51
CA GLU A 176 17.77 -25.25 -8.16
C GLU A 176 17.20 -23.86 -8.47
N SER A 177 17.34 -22.93 -7.52
CA SER A 177 16.93 -21.53 -7.70
C SER A 177 17.68 -20.61 -6.76
N VAL A 178 17.98 -19.41 -7.21
CA VAL A 178 18.76 -18.41 -6.44
C VAL A 178 18.08 -17.05 -6.55
N GLU A 179 18.05 -16.30 -5.45
CA GLU A 179 17.58 -14.92 -5.47
C GLU A 179 18.49 -14.05 -6.34
N ALA A 180 17.90 -13.30 -7.28
CA ALA A 180 18.64 -12.43 -8.19
C ALA A 180 19.56 -11.43 -7.47
N ARG A 181 19.15 -10.94 -6.31
CA ARG A 181 19.96 -10.02 -5.50
C ARG A 181 21.19 -10.70 -4.93
N SER A 182 21.03 -11.89 -4.36
CA SER A 182 22.14 -12.67 -3.81
C SER A 182 23.14 -13.06 -4.92
N LEU A 183 22.64 -13.41 -6.11
CA LEU A 183 23.49 -13.72 -7.24
C LEU A 183 24.33 -12.52 -7.70
N ILE A 184 23.75 -11.31 -7.71
CA ILE A 184 24.44 -10.06 -8.02
C ILE A 184 25.55 -9.78 -7.02
N GLU A 185 25.27 -9.96 -5.72
CA GLU A 185 26.24 -9.73 -4.65
C GLU A 185 27.38 -10.75 -4.66
N ILE A 186 27.09 -12.03 -4.89
CA ILE A 186 28.08 -13.13 -4.86
C ILE A 186 29.02 -13.07 -6.08
N LEU A 187 28.45 -12.88 -7.28
CA LEU A 187 29.23 -12.91 -8.53
C LEU A 187 29.69 -11.51 -8.99
N GLU A 188 29.39 -10.45 -8.23
CA GLU A 188 29.70 -9.05 -8.57
C GLU A 188 29.28 -8.68 -10.01
N ILE A 189 28.05 -9.05 -10.37
CA ILE A 189 27.47 -8.86 -11.69
C ILE A 189 26.45 -7.73 -11.73
N SER A 190 26.11 -7.27 -12.94
CA SER A 190 25.06 -6.28 -13.14
C SER A 190 23.70 -6.91 -13.43
N ASN A 191 22.61 -6.18 -13.14
CA ASN A 191 21.27 -6.58 -13.57
C ASN A 191 21.17 -6.76 -15.10
N GLN A 192 21.98 -6.04 -15.88
CA GLN A 192 22.00 -6.14 -17.33
C GLN A 192 22.50 -7.51 -17.80
N THR A 193 23.47 -8.09 -17.08
CA THR A 193 23.99 -9.44 -17.39
C THR A 193 22.91 -10.50 -17.21
N ILE A 194 22.14 -10.41 -16.13
CA ILE A 194 20.99 -11.29 -15.88
C ILE A 194 19.93 -11.11 -16.97
N LYS A 195 19.57 -9.84 -17.27
CA LYS A 195 18.57 -9.53 -18.30
C LYS A 195 18.97 -10.11 -19.66
N SER A 196 20.22 -10.02 -20.04
CA SER A 196 20.72 -10.58 -21.29
C SER A 196 20.56 -12.11 -21.37
N LEU A 197 20.67 -12.85 -20.25
CA LEU A 197 20.41 -14.30 -20.22
C LEU A 197 18.91 -14.61 -20.28
N ILE A 198 18.07 -13.77 -19.70
CA ILE A 198 16.61 -13.87 -19.82
C ILE A 198 16.20 -13.64 -21.28
N ASP A 199 16.72 -12.59 -21.91
CA ASP A 199 16.42 -12.24 -23.31
C ASP A 199 16.90 -13.34 -24.29
N LYS A 200 17.96 -14.10 -23.93
CA LYS A 200 18.40 -15.31 -24.64
C LYS A 200 17.59 -16.56 -24.32
N ASP A 201 16.62 -16.46 -23.42
CA ASP A 201 15.74 -17.55 -22.99
C ASP A 201 16.48 -18.74 -22.33
N LEU A 202 17.63 -18.48 -21.70
CA LEU A 202 18.46 -19.50 -21.03
C LEU A 202 18.12 -19.69 -19.56
N ILE A 203 17.58 -18.64 -18.90
CA ILE A 203 17.19 -18.67 -17.50
C ILE A 203 15.73 -18.25 -17.35
N SER A 204 15.05 -18.80 -16.35
CA SER A 204 13.69 -18.46 -15.97
C SER A 204 13.68 -17.56 -14.74
N VAL A 205 12.66 -16.71 -14.63
CA VAL A 205 12.47 -15.81 -13.49
C VAL A 205 11.11 -16.12 -12.88
N LYS A 206 11.11 -16.49 -11.60
CA LYS A 206 9.90 -16.63 -10.80
C LYS A 206 9.82 -15.50 -9.80
N GLU A 207 8.78 -14.69 -9.87
CA GLU A 207 8.52 -13.65 -8.88
C GLU A 207 7.72 -14.23 -7.71
N LEU A 208 8.23 -14.04 -6.49
CA LEU A 208 7.55 -14.39 -5.25
C LEU A 208 7.28 -13.14 -4.45
N ASP A 209 6.11 -13.06 -3.83
CA ASP A 209 5.78 -11.98 -2.91
C ASP A 209 6.65 -12.06 -1.67
N TYR A 210 7.38 -10.99 -1.40
CA TYR A 210 8.21 -10.89 -0.21
C TYR A 210 7.37 -10.49 1.00
N TYR A 211 6.87 -11.46 1.72
CA TYR A 211 6.37 -11.22 3.07
C TYR A 211 7.56 -11.05 4.01
N ARG A 212 7.76 -9.84 4.52
CA ARG A 212 8.63 -9.64 5.69
C ARG A 212 8.04 -10.41 6.88
N ARG A 213 8.27 -11.70 6.94
CA ARG A 213 8.23 -12.37 8.22
C ARG A 213 9.42 -11.83 8.97
N SER A 214 9.16 -11.07 10.04
CA SER A 214 10.16 -10.91 11.08
C SER A 214 10.37 -12.32 11.65
N GLU A 215 11.28 -13.06 11.04
CA GLU A 215 11.88 -14.20 11.72
C GLU A 215 12.71 -13.62 12.86
N ALA A 216 12.01 -13.16 13.88
CA ALA A 216 12.62 -13.12 15.19
C ALA A 216 12.90 -14.60 15.50
N LYS A 217 14.09 -15.06 15.11
CA LYS A 217 14.66 -16.29 15.62
C LYS A 217 14.84 -16.06 17.11
N PHE A 218 13.76 -16.22 17.88
CA PHE A 218 13.84 -16.39 19.31
C PHE A 218 14.53 -17.75 19.53
N THR A 219 15.84 -17.76 19.30
CA THR A 219 16.71 -18.92 19.59
C THR A 219 16.98 -19.08 21.07
N SER A 220 16.54 -18.13 21.88
CA SER A 220 16.62 -18.24 23.34
C SER A 220 15.32 -18.83 23.87
N PRO A 221 15.37 -19.87 24.72
CA PRO A 221 14.18 -20.31 25.40
C PRO A 221 13.60 -19.11 26.15
N VAL A 222 12.28 -18.90 25.97
CA VAL A 222 11.57 -17.82 26.66
C VAL A 222 11.81 -18.06 28.17
N LYS A 223 12.71 -17.29 28.77
CA LYS A 223 12.87 -17.31 30.20
C LYS A 223 11.55 -16.88 30.81
N LYS A 224 10.93 -17.78 31.56
CA LYS A 224 9.75 -17.45 32.35
C LYS A 224 10.16 -16.33 33.30
N ILE A 225 9.64 -15.13 33.02
CA ILE A 225 9.95 -13.96 33.86
C ILE A 225 8.96 -14.01 35.01
N ASP A 226 9.47 -14.21 36.22
CA ASP A 226 8.67 -14.10 37.42
C ASP A 226 8.53 -12.62 37.78
N LEU A 227 7.29 -12.17 37.78
CA LEU A 227 6.97 -10.78 38.11
C LEU A 227 7.16 -10.56 39.61
N ASN A 228 7.72 -9.42 39.98
CA ASN A 228 7.77 -9.04 41.40
C ASN A 228 6.34 -8.64 41.88
N ARG A 229 6.21 -8.48 43.22
CA ARG A 229 4.91 -8.24 43.86
C ARG A 229 4.18 -7.00 43.31
N ASP A 230 4.90 -5.92 43.03
CA ASP A 230 4.33 -4.69 42.52
C ASP A 230 3.90 -4.83 41.06
N GLN A 231 4.69 -5.53 40.25
CA GLN A 231 4.35 -5.83 38.87
C GLN A 231 3.08 -6.70 38.74
N VAL A 232 2.94 -7.71 39.62
CA VAL A 232 1.71 -8.53 39.68
C VAL A 232 0.51 -7.67 40.00
N GLN A 233 0.59 -6.77 40.98
CA GLN A 233 -0.51 -5.88 41.36
C GLN A 233 -0.89 -4.92 40.20
N ILE A 234 0.11 -4.38 39.48
CA ILE A 234 -0.10 -3.49 38.35
C ILE A 234 -0.81 -4.25 37.21
N VAL A 235 -0.35 -5.45 36.87
CA VAL A 235 -0.95 -6.29 35.82
C VAL A 235 -2.41 -6.61 36.18
N ASP A 236 -2.69 -6.93 37.43
CA ASP A 236 -4.07 -7.22 37.87
C ASP A 236 -4.97 -5.97 37.78
N LYS A 237 -4.47 -4.78 38.15
CA LYS A 237 -5.19 -3.52 37.97
C LYS A 237 -5.50 -3.24 36.51
N ILE A 238 -4.52 -3.45 35.61
CA ILE A 238 -4.69 -3.26 34.16
C ILE A 238 -5.75 -4.25 33.64
N LYS A 239 -5.65 -5.55 33.97
CA LYS A 239 -6.63 -6.56 33.56
C LYS A 239 -8.05 -6.21 34.01
N LYS A 240 -8.22 -5.79 35.26
CA LYS A 240 -9.52 -5.32 35.76
C LYS A 240 -10.01 -4.09 35.03
N GLY A 241 -9.14 -3.14 34.68
CA GLY A 241 -9.50 -1.95 33.93
C GLY A 241 -9.97 -2.25 32.51
N PHE A 242 -9.46 -3.28 31.85
CA PHE A 242 -9.94 -3.72 30.54
C PHE A 242 -11.38 -4.31 30.57
N SER A 243 -11.83 -4.81 31.72
CA SER A 243 -13.16 -5.39 31.91
C SER A 243 -14.22 -4.33 32.22
N LEU A 244 -13.84 -3.06 32.37
CA LEU A 244 -14.79 -1.96 32.66
C LEU A 244 -15.28 -1.32 31.36
N ASP A 245 -16.53 -0.88 31.32
CA ASP A 245 -17.12 -0.16 30.18
C ASP A 245 -16.43 1.17 29.89
N LYS A 246 -15.88 1.82 30.92
CA LYS A 246 -15.06 3.04 30.79
C LYS A 246 -13.58 2.66 30.79
N LYS A 247 -12.95 2.78 29.63
CA LYS A 247 -11.49 2.57 29.48
C LYS A 247 -10.75 3.84 29.88
N ASN A 248 -10.08 3.81 31.02
CA ASN A 248 -9.18 4.88 31.44
C ASN A 248 -7.74 4.59 31.01
N PRO A 249 -6.95 5.59 30.62
CA PRO A 249 -5.52 5.39 30.34
C PRO A 249 -4.76 5.04 31.63
N PHE A 250 -3.77 4.17 31.54
CA PHE A 250 -2.86 3.85 32.62
C PHE A 250 -1.52 4.57 32.40
N LEU A 251 -1.01 5.22 33.43
CA LEU A 251 0.33 5.78 33.45
C LEU A 251 1.19 4.94 34.40
N LEU A 252 2.26 4.35 33.88
CA LEU A 252 3.23 3.57 34.64
C LEU A 252 4.47 4.42 34.85
N HIS A 253 4.94 4.55 36.09
CA HIS A 253 6.17 5.23 36.47
C HIS A 253 7.23 4.22 36.87
#